data_5efbc5e2b8fa57125c1ccbbab7ebf872
#
_entry.id   5efbc5e2b8fa57125c1ccbbab7ebf872
#
_cell.length_a   1.000
_cell.length_b   1.000
_cell.length_c   1.000
_cell.angle_alpha   90.00
_cell.angle_beta   90.00
_cell.angle_gamma   90.00
#
_symmetry.space_group_name_H-M   'P 1'
#
loop_
_entity.id
_entity.type
_entity.pdbx_description
1 polymer ?
#
loop_
_entity_poly.entity_id
_entity_poly.type
_entity_poly.pdbx_seq_one_letter_code
_entity_poly.pdbx_strand_id
1 'polypeptide(L)'
;YSNLEDNIMPAVQKGWQLMGLIEGVHYVKDTRPPESWRRKCSVIVDDYKHVYSFWNGCVIFMGSLDNPSLLAGKSVIHLFYDEAKYDKEMKVNRAMPILRGDAITYGHSHLFLGITITTDMPDIDENEFDWFFRYVKQMDPERIIKIVQAASVRNDLIISLLREQRKNRPSPLKLKRLKRDIEYYDRALLKLRKGQTFFLNASSFANVEILTVDYLKRLYNGTLELHEFKKSVIGMRPGLRRDLRFYVLFGEGHKYYNGTASGEAAYSSRELRYLHHEKAIEGGMDFGNMLSLVIGQPDGAYYRIHKNFFEIPP
;
A
#
# COMPACT_ATOMS: atom_id res chain seq x y z
N TYR A 1 -16.97 2.24 11.49
CA TYR A 1 -16.75 1.09 12.38
C TYR A 1 -17.59 -0.11 11.97
N SER A 2 -18.89 0.06 11.64
CA SER A 2 -19.77 -1.02 11.17
C SER A 2 -19.19 -1.79 9.98
N ASN A 3 -18.62 -1.10 9.00
CA ASN A 3 -18.00 -1.75 7.85
C ASN A 3 -16.86 -2.70 8.25
N LEU A 4 -16.05 -2.35 9.25
CA LEU A 4 -14.99 -3.21 9.77
C LEU A 4 -15.56 -4.50 10.38
N GLU A 5 -16.62 -4.40 11.18
CA GLU A 5 -17.25 -5.56 11.83
C GLU A 5 -18.07 -6.41 10.88
N ASP A 6 -18.82 -5.78 9.98
CA ASP A 6 -19.81 -6.48 9.16
C ASP A 6 -19.20 -7.08 7.88
N ASN A 7 -18.13 -6.49 7.34
CA ASN A 7 -17.56 -6.90 6.07
C ASN A 7 -16.11 -7.39 6.17
N ILE A 8 -15.23 -6.58 6.79
CA ILE A 8 -13.79 -6.87 6.77
C ILE A 8 -13.44 -8.02 7.70
N MET A 9 -13.85 -7.95 8.96
CA MET A 9 -13.48 -8.95 9.94
C MET A 9 -14.05 -10.36 9.68
N PRO A 10 -15.29 -10.54 9.18
CA PRO A 10 -15.77 -11.85 8.76
C PRO A 10 -14.90 -12.49 7.66
N ALA A 11 -14.42 -11.72 6.69
CA ALA A 11 -13.51 -12.20 5.66
C ALA A 11 -12.14 -12.60 6.23
N VAL A 12 -11.60 -11.80 7.16
CA VAL A 12 -10.35 -12.11 7.87
C VAL A 12 -10.50 -13.38 8.72
N GLN A 13 -11.60 -13.51 9.46
CA GLN A 13 -11.88 -14.71 10.27
C GLN A 13 -12.00 -15.97 9.39
N LYS A 14 -12.65 -15.87 8.23
CA LYS A 14 -12.70 -16.97 7.27
C LYS A 14 -11.29 -17.35 6.78
N GLY A 15 -10.43 -16.37 6.51
CA GLY A 15 -9.02 -16.60 6.19
C GLY A 15 -8.27 -17.31 7.33
N TRP A 16 -8.51 -16.91 8.58
CA TRP A 16 -7.93 -17.57 9.75
C TRP A 16 -8.40 -19.02 9.87
N GLN A 17 -9.68 -19.31 9.62
CA GLN A 17 -10.21 -20.68 9.61
C GLN A 17 -9.51 -21.55 8.55
N LEU A 18 -9.28 -21.02 7.35
CA LEU A 18 -8.53 -21.72 6.30
C LEU A 18 -7.08 -22.01 6.71
N MET A 19 -6.50 -21.17 7.55
CA MET A 19 -5.17 -21.37 8.17
C MET A 19 -5.20 -22.31 9.39
N GLY A 20 -6.37 -22.82 9.78
CA GLY A 20 -6.54 -23.70 10.93
C GLY A 20 -6.70 -22.97 12.27
N LEU A 21 -6.92 -21.65 12.27
CA LEU A 21 -7.22 -20.90 13.49
C LEU A 21 -8.73 -20.98 13.78
N ILE A 22 -9.07 -21.43 14.98
CA ILE A 22 -10.45 -21.72 15.41
C ILE A 22 -10.78 -20.79 16.57
N GLU A 23 -11.94 -20.13 16.50
CA GLU A 23 -12.46 -19.29 17.59
C GLU A 23 -12.75 -20.14 18.84
N GLY A 24 -12.47 -19.59 20.01
CA GLY A 24 -12.55 -20.31 21.29
C GLY A 24 -11.35 -21.21 21.59
N VAL A 25 -10.57 -21.60 20.58
CA VAL A 25 -9.37 -22.44 20.74
C VAL A 25 -8.09 -21.62 20.55
N HIS A 26 -8.03 -20.85 19.47
CA HIS A 26 -6.83 -20.12 19.08
C HIS A 26 -6.98 -18.61 19.26
N TYR A 27 -8.19 -18.08 19.22
CA TYR A 27 -8.51 -16.69 19.50
C TYR A 27 -9.92 -16.56 20.09
N VAL A 28 -10.17 -15.44 20.75
CA VAL A 28 -11.50 -15.00 21.18
C VAL A 28 -11.71 -13.56 20.78
N LYS A 29 -12.97 -13.20 20.50
CA LYS A 29 -13.40 -11.85 20.13
C LYS A 29 -14.24 -11.26 21.27
N ASP A 30 -14.06 -9.99 21.54
CA ASP A 30 -14.87 -9.17 22.48
C ASP A 30 -15.04 -9.78 23.88
N THR A 31 -14.15 -10.70 24.27
CA THR A 31 -14.16 -11.37 25.56
C THR A 31 -12.77 -11.52 26.12
N ARG A 32 -12.71 -11.64 27.44
CA ARG A 32 -11.46 -11.92 28.14
C ARG A 32 -10.94 -13.30 27.72
N PRO A 33 -9.64 -13.43 27.38
CA PRO A 33 -9.07 -14.72 27.00
C PRO A 33 -9.14 -15.72 28.16
N PRO A 34 -9.31 -17.02 27.87
CA PRO A 34 -9.35 -18.09 28.88
C PRO A 34 -8.11 -18.10 29.77
N GLU A 35 -8.28 -18.33 31.06
CA GLU A 35 -7.15 -18.42 32.01
C GLU A 35 -6.20 -19.58 31.72
N SER A 36 -6.70 -20.63 31.07
CA SER A 36 -5.93 -21.80 30.65
C SER A 36 -4.89 -21.50 29.57
N TRP A 37 -4.96 -20.36 28.90
CA TRP A 37 -3.96 -20.02 27.90
C TRP A 37 -2.60 -19.74 28.55
N ARG A 38 -1.57 -20.45 28.07
CA ARG A 38 -0.22 -20.39 28.61
C ARG A 38 0.42 -19.01 28.48
N ARG A 39 0.11 -18.27 27.43
CA ARG A 39 0.62 -16.92 27.20
C ARG A 39 -0.48 -15.92 27.49
N LYS A 40 -0.19 -15.03 28.40
CA LYS A 40 -1.06 -13.88 28.67
C LYS A 40 -0.90 -12.83 27.56
N CYS A 41 -1.88 -11.96 27.43
CA CYS A 41 -1.80 -10.84 26.50
C CYS A 41 -0.51 -10.03 26.73
N SER A 42 0.15 -9.64 25.65
CA SER A 42 1.38 -8.85 25.66
C SER A 42 1.16 -7.41 26.14
N VAL A 43 -0.08 -6.98 26.19
CA VAL A 43 -0.51 -5.65 26.66
C VAL A 43 -1.65 -5.81 27.68
N ILE A 44 -1.78 -4.82 28.57
CA ILE A 44 -2.92 -4.76 29.49
C ILE A 44 -4.14 -4.32 28.68
N VAL A 45 -5.22 -5.08 28.80
CA VAL A 45 -6.52 -4.82 28.18
C VAL A 45 -7.57 -4.71 29.28
N ASP A 46 -8.05 -3.50 29.51
CA ASP A 46 -9.07 -3.23 30.54
C ASP A 46 -10.47 -3.51 30.01
N ASP A 47 -10.74 -3.14 28.77
CA ASP A 47 -11.99 -3.39 28.05
C ASP A 47 -11.70 -4.24 26.80
N TYR A 48 -12.36 -5.38 26.70
CA TYR A 48 -12.21 -6.31 25.59
C TYR A 48 -13.15 -6.01 24.42
N LYS A 49 -13.97 -4.99 24.51
CA LYS A 49 -14.82 -4.56 23.39
C LYS A 49 -13.94 -4.17 22.19
N HIS A 50 -14.26 -4.73 21.02
CA HIS A 50 -13.52 -4.52 19.76
C HIS A 50 -12.07 -5.04 19.82
N VAL A 51 -11.87 -6.15 20.53
CA VAL A 51 -10.55 -6.76 20.73
C VAL A 51 -10.57 -8.23 20.32
N TYR A 52 -9.57 -8.64 19.55
CA TYR A 52 -9.24 -10.05 19.35
C TYR A 52 -8.03 -10.41 20.22
N SER A 53 -8.17 -11.44 21.04
CA SER A 53 -7.09 -11.99 21.86
C SER A 53 -6.71 -13.38 21.38
N PHE A 54 -5.42 -13.63 21.20
CA PHE A 54 -4.89 -14.90 20.71
C PHE A 54 -4.18 -15.68 21.80
N TRP A 55 -4.17 -17.02 21.70
CA TRP A 55 -3.52 -17.93 22.66
C TRP A 55 -2.00 -17.71 22.82
N ASN A 56 -1.38 -17.08 21.82
CA ASN A 56 0.05 -16.76 21.83
C ASN A 56 0.38 -15.40 22.50
N GLY A 57 -0.62 -14.71 23.04
CA GLY A 57 -0.51 -13.42 23.69
C GLY A 57 -0.60 -12.22 22.73
N CYS A 58 -0.83 -12.44 21.44
CA CYS A 58 -1.11 -11.37 20.48
C CYS A 58 -2.49 -10.76 20.75
N VAL A 59 -2.59 -9.45 20.57
CA VAL A 59 -3.84 -8.70 20.70
C VAL A 59 -4.01 -7.80 19.48
N ILE A 60 -5.20 -7.81 18.89
CA ILE A 60 -5.59 -6.92 17.82
C ILE A 60 -6.70 -6.01 18.33
N PHE A 61 -6.45 -4.71 18.34
CA PHE A 61 -7.45 -3.69 18.62
C PHE A 61 -8.09 -3.23 17.31
N MET A 62 -9.41 -3.22 17.27
CA MET A 62 -10.15 -2.63 16.15
C MET A 62 -10.53 -1.20 16.47
N GLY A 63 -10.42 -0.33 15.48
CA GLY A 63 -10.77 1.08 15.62
C GLY A 63 -11.08 1.74 14.29
N SER A 64 -11.62 2.95 14.35
CA SER A 64 -11.87 3.80 13.19
C SER A 64 -11.15 5.13 13.38
N LEU A 65 -10.64 5.69 12.29
CA LEU A 65 -10.06 7.04 12.29
C LEU A 65 -11.12 8.14 12.47
N ASP A 66 -12.40 7.83 12.27
CA ASP A 66 -13.50 8.75 12.57
C ASP A 66 -13.75 8.89 14.09
N ASN A 67 -13.37 7.86 14.85
CA ASN A 67 -13.43 7.90 16.30
C ASN A 67 -12.04 7.62 16.90
N PRO A 68 -11.14 8.59 16.89
CA PRO A 68 -9.75 8.40 17.34
C PRO A 68 -9.65 8.12 18.84
N SER A 69 -10.68 8.37 19.63
CA SER A 69 -10.71 8.05 21.06
C SER A 69 -10.56 6.55 21.34
N LEU A 70 -11.03 5.68 20.44
CA LEU A 70 -10.87 4.23 20.55
C LEU A 70 -9.41 3.79 20.42
N LEU A 71 -8.58 4.59 19.75
CA LEU A 71 -7.16 4.32 19.55
C LEU A 71 -6.29 5.11 20.55
N ALA A 72 -6.84 6.15 21.15
CA ALA A 72 -6.09 7.00 22.09
C ALA A 72 -5.53 6.19 23.26
N GLY A 73 -4.27 6.43 23.60
CA GLY A 73 -3.58 5.72 24.69
C GLY A 73 -3.09 4.32 24.34
N LYS A 74 -3.52 3.73 23.23
CA LYS A 74 -3.02 2.42 22.78
C LYS A 74 -1.54 2.53 22.39
N SER A 75 -0.82 1.41 22.55
CA SER A 75 0.57 1.26 22.12
C SER A 75 0.68 -0.03 21.35
N VAL A 76 0.84 0.08 20.03
CA VAL A 76 0.83 -1.08 19.11
C VAL A 76 2.15 -1.18 18.35
N ILE A 77 2.49 -2.39 17.93
CA ILE A 77 3.72 -2.66 17.18
C ILE A 77 3.51 -2.56 15.67
N HIS A 78 2.28 -2.70 15.21
CA HIS A 78 1.94 -2.67 13.79
C HIS A 78 0.52 -2.11 13.59
N LEU A 79 0.30 -1.41 12.50
CA LEU A 79 -0.99 -0.87 12.11
C LEU A 79 -1.42 -1.52 10.78
N PHE A 80 -2.62 -2.07 10.75
CA PHE A 80 -3.30 -2.45 9.52
C PHE A 80 -4.36 -1.41 9.21
N TYR A 81 -4.30 -0.84 8.02
CA TYR A 81 -5.19 0.22 7.59
C TYR A 81 -5.81 -0.15 6.25
N ASP A 82 -7.12 -0.28 6.24
CA ASP A 82 -7.88 -0.67 5.05
C ASP A 82 -8.64 0.53 4.48
N GLU A 83 -8.91 0.49 3.18
CA GLU A 83 -9.63 1.49 2.41
C GLU A 83 -9.02 2.90 2.49
N ALA A 84 -7.69 2.97 2.32
CA ALA A 84 -6.93 4.22 2.46
C ALA A 84 -7.35 5.34 1.49
N LYS A 85 -7.98 5.01 0.37
CA LYS A 85 -8.46 5.96 -0.63
C LYS A 85 -9.52 6.93 -0.10
N TYR A 86 -10.27 6.56 0.93
CA TYR A 86 -11.32 7.41 1.50
C TYR A 86 -10.81 8.44 2.50
N ASP A 87 -9.58 8.32 2.96
CA ASP A 87 -9.06 9.22 3.98
C ASP A 87 -7.88 10.06 3.49
N LYS A 88 -7.87 11.33 3.89
CA LYS A 88 -6.72 12.21 3.70
C LYS A 88 -5.51 11.68 4.47
N GLU A 89 -4.33 11.79 3.90
CA GLU A 89 -3.08 11.38 4.55
C GLU A 89 -2.91 11.96 5.96
N MET A 90 -3.27 13.22 6.15
CA MET A 90 -3.19 13.89 7.45
C MET A 90 -4.03 13.19 8.54
N LYS A 91 -5.18 12.59 8.15
CA LYS A 91 -6.02 11.82 9.07
C LYS A 91 -5.32 10.54 9.52
N VAL A 92 -4.68 9.83 8.59
CA VAL A 92 -3.89 8.64 8.87
C VAL A 92 -2.68 8.97 9.74
N ASN A 93 -2.00 10.08 9.44
CA ASN A 93 -0.84 10.53 10.22
C ASN A 93 -1.18 10.84 11.69
N ARG A 94 -2.43 11.22 12.01
CA ARG A 94 -2.88 11.40 13.40
C ARG A 94 -2.91 10.10 14.19
N ALA A 95 -3.02 8.94 13.54
CA ALA A 95 -2.96 7.64 14.20
C ALA A 95 -1.51 7.14 14.41
N MET A 96 -0.53 7.67 13.68
CA MET A 96 0.87 7.21 13.77
C MET A 96 1.47 7.22 15.20
N PRO A 97 1.15 8.16 16.11
CA PRO A 97 1.71 8.14 17.47
C PRO A 97 1.37 6.91 18.30
N ILE A 98 0.36 6.09 17.90
CA ILE A 98 0.09 4.81 18.58
C ILE A 98 1.12 3.74 18.25
N LEU A 99 1.84 3.87 17.12
CA LEU A 99 2.95 2.99 16.72
C LEU A 99 4.18 3.31 17.58
N ARG A 100 4.20 2.86 18.79
CA ARG A 100 5.32 3.05 19.72
C ARG A 100 5.71 1.80 20.48
N GLY A 101 4.91 0.75 20.42
CA GLY A 101 5.11 -0.59 20.92
C GLY A 101 6.24 -0.83 21.93
N ASP A 102 6.39 -2.05 22.40
CA ASP A 102 7.53 -2.46 23.25
C ASP A 102 8.76 -2.79 22.38
N ALA A 103 9.69 -1.84 22.29
CA ALA A 103 10.92 -1.98 21.52
C ALA A 103 11.87 -3.04 22.10
N ILE A 104 11.83 -3.29 23.41
CA ILE A 104 12.69 -4.31 24.04
C ILE A 104 12.28 -5.69 23.57
N THR A 105 10.99 -5.96 23.59
CA THR A 105 10.45 -7.28 23.20
C THR A 105 10.38 -7.45 21.68
N TYR A 106 9.93 -6.43 20.93
CA TYR A 106 9.57 -6.56 19.53
C TYR A 106 10.45 -5.79 18.54
N GLY A 107 11.39 -4.97 19.01
CA GLY A 107 12.25 -4.14 18.17
C GLY A 107 13.16 -4.90 17.20
N HIS A 108 13.31 -6.22 17.40
CA HIS A 108 14.01 -7.10 16.47
C HIS A 108 13.13 -7.52 15.28
N SER A 109 11.81 -7.43 15.39
CA SER A 109 10.88 -7.81 14.32
C SER A 109 10.93 -6.80 13.17
N HIS A 110 10.83 -7.28 11.93
CA HIS A 110 10.69 -6.41 10.76
C HIS A 110 9.29 -5.76 10.66
N LEU A 111 8.32 -6.25 11.43
CA LEU A 111 6.98 -5.68 11.53
C LEU A 111 6.88 -4.58 12.59
N PHE A 112 7.94 -4.40 13.42
CA PHE A 112 7.93 -3.41 14.48
C PHE A 112 7.88 -1.98 13.90
N LEU A 113 6.93 -1.18 14.40
CA LEU A 113 6.60 0.16 13.91
C LEU A 113 6.20 0.19 12.42
N GLY A 114 5.72 -0.93 11.90
CA GLY A 114 5.27 -1.04 10.52
C GLY A 114 3.82 -0.64 10.34
N ILE A 115 3.48 -0.33 9.08
CA ILE A 115 2.10 -0.12 8.64
C ILE A 115 1.85 -0.96 7.39
N THR A 116 0.72 -1.64 7.36
CA THR A 116 0.19 -2.29 6.16
C THR A 116 -1.06 -1.56 5.73
N ILE A 117 -1.06 -1.08 4.49
CA ILE A 117 -2.16 -0.33 3.90
C ILE A 117 -2.75 -1.16 2.77
N THR A 118 -4.06 -1.31 2.77
CA THR A 118 -4.82 -1.93 1.67
C THR A 118 -5.85 -0.94 1.16
N THR A 119 -6.09 -0.95 -0.14
CA THR A 119 -7.09 -0.10 -0.77
C THR A 119 -7.28 -0.50 -2.22
N ASP A 120 -8.44 -0.20 -2.77
CA ASP A 120 -8.69 -0.22 -4.19
C ASP A 120 -8.06 1.00 -4.89
N MET A 121 -8.05 0.98 -6.22
CA MET A 121 -7.60 2.10 -7.03
C MET A 121 -8.52 3.32 -6.80
N PRO A 122 -7.98 4.48 -6.41
CA PRO A 122 -8.78 5.64 -6.08
C PRO A 122 -9.42 6.28 -7.31
N ASP A 123 -10.58 6.89 -7.12
CA ASP A 123 -11.23 7.76 -8.08
C ASP A 123 -11.09 9.23 -7.65
N ILE A 124 -10.19 9.94 -8.31
CA ILE A 124 -9.92 11.35 -7.96
C ILE A 124 -11.15 12.23 -8.25
N ASP A 125 -11.95 11.84 -9.25
CA ASP A 125 -13.17 12.55 -9.62
C ASP A 125 -14.29 12.42 -8.57
N GLU A 126 -14.21 11.37 -7.74
CA GLU A 126 -15.11 11.12 -6.60
C GLU A 126 -14.55 11.59 -5.24
N ASN A 127 -13.56 12.48 -5.26
CA ASN A 127 -12.88 12.97 -4.05
C ASN A 127 -12.14 11.89 -3.25
N GLU A 128 -11.74 10.80 -3.87
CA GLU A 128 -10.87 9.80 -3.27
C GLU A 128 -9.40 10.25 -3.34
N PHE A 129 -8.57 9.72 -2.45
CA PHE A 129 -7.20 10.19 -2.26
C PHE A 129 -6.19 9.15 -2.75
N ASP A 130 -5.11 9.62 -3.34
CA ASP A 130 -4.06 8.81 -3.97
C ASP A 130 -2.67 8.96 -3.31
N TRP A 131 -2.59 9.55 -2.13
CA TRP A 131 -1.34 9.85 -1.42
C TRP A 131 -0.42 8.64 -1.20
N PHE A 132 -0.98 7.44 -1.13
CA PHE A 132 -0.21 6.21 -0.91
C PHE A 132 0.67 5.82 -2.12
N PHE A 133 0.43 6.35 -3.32
CA PHE A 133 1.31 6.12 -4.47
C PHE A 133 2.73 6.68 -4.28
N ARG A 134 2.93 7.60 -3.34
CA ARG A 134 4.29 8.05 -3.00
C ARG A 134 5.19 6.91 -2.53
N TYR A 135 4.63 5.86 -1.93
CA TYR A 135 5.39 4.71 -1.46
C TYR A 135 6.02 3.89 -2.59
N VAL A 136 5.54 4.01 -3.84
CA VAL A 136 6.18 3.43 -5.02
C VAL A 136 7.63 3.94 -5.15
N LYS A 137 7.83 5.24 -4.92
CA LYS A 137 9.17 5.86 -5.02
C LYS A 137 10.09 5.49 -3.84
N GLN A 138 9.54 5.02 -2.74
CA GLN A 138 10.30 4.61 -1.55
C GLN A 138 10.68 3.13 -1.58
N MET A 139 10.12 2.37 -2.52
CA MET A 139 10.45 0.95 -2.70
C MET A 139 11.81 0.80 -3.36
N ASP A 140 12.63 -0.08 -2.79
CA ASP A 140 13.89 -0.53 -3.40
C ASP A 140 13.65 -1.86 -4.15
N PRO A 141 13.48 -1.84 -5.48
CA PRO A 141 13.15 -3.04 -6.26
C PRO A 141 14.21 -4.13 -6.17
N GLU A 142 15.51 -3.76 -6.15
CA GLU A 142 16.58 -4.74 -6.06
C GLU A 142 16.57 -5.48 -4.73
N ARG A 143 16.32 -4.75 -3.66
CA ARG A 143 16.20 -5.33 -2.33
C ARG A 143 14.97 -6.20 -2.20
N ILE A 144 13.84 -5.83 -2.82
CA ILE A 144 12.63 -6.66 -2.89
C ILE A 144 12.93 -7.98 -3.63
N ILE A 145 13.64 -7.94 -4.76
CA ILE A 145 14.06 -9.16 -5.49
C ILE A 145 14.88 -10.07 -4.58
N LYS A 146 15.85 -9.53 -3.84
CA LYS A 146 16.66 -10.29 -2.87
C LYS A 146 15.81 -10.91 -1.76
N ILE A 147 14.80 -10.20 -1.26
CA ILE A 147 13.85 -10.72 -0.26
C ILE A 147 13.07 -11.90 -0.84
N VAL A 148 12.54 -11.77 -2.04
CA VAL A 148 11.76 -12.84 -2.70
C VAL A 148 12.64 -14.07 -2.94
N GLN A 149 13.86 -13.90 -3.46
CA GLN A 149 14.80 -14.99 -3.68
C GLN A 149 15.16 -15.72 -2.38
N ALA A 150 15.51 -14.97 -1.33
CA ALA A 150 15.83 -15.55 -0.03
C ALA A 150 14.64 -16.28 0.60
N ALA A 151 13.42 -15.72 0.44
CA ALA A 151 12.18 -16.33 0.94
C ALA A 151 11.86 -17.63 0.19
N SER A 152 12.07 -17.68 -1.14
CA SER A 152 11.89 -18.88 -1.95
C SER A 152 12.84 -20.00 -1.49
N VAL A 153 14.14 -19.73 -1.36
CA VAL A 153 15.12 -20.71 -0.88
C VAL A 153 14.75 -21.21 0.53
N ARG A 154 14.35 -20.29 1.41
CA ARG A 154 13.88 -20.68 2.77
C ARG A 154 12.69 -21.63 2.72
N ASN A 155 11.71 -21.34 1.85
CA ASN A 155 10.53 -22.18 1.68
C ASN A 155 10.91 -23.60 1.19
N ASP A 156 11.81 -23.70 0.22
CA ASP A 156 12.31 -25.00 -0.28
C ASP A 156 13.03 -25.80 0.80
N LEU A 157 13.78 -25.13 1.67
CA LEU A 157 14.41 -25.76 2.83
C LEU A 157 13.39 -26.28 3.83
N ILE A 158 12.30 -25.52 4.09
CA ILE A 158 11.20 -25.98 4.95
C ILE A 158 10.51 -27.21 4.36
N ILE A 159 10.19 -27.17 3.06
CA ILE A 159 9.60 -28.34 2.37
C ILE A 159 10.54 -29.56 2.49
N SER A 160 11.84 -29.34 2.31
CA SER A 160 12.84 -30.40 2.44
C SER A 160 12.92 -30.95 3.87
N LEU A 161 12.81 -30.08 4.89
CA LEU A 161 12.77 -30.45 6.28
C LEU A 161 11.54 -31.30 6.59
N LEU A 162 10.36 -30.88 6.15
CA LEU A 162 9.11 -31.61 6.34
C LEU A 162 9.12 -32.98 5.64
N ARG A 163 9.68 -33.02 4.41
CA ARG A 163 9.86 -34.31 3.69
C ARG A 163 10.81 -35.26 4.43
N GLU A 164 11.91 -34.74 4.98
CA GLU A 164 12.86 -35.58 5.74
C GLU A 164 12.25 -36.07 7.04
N GLN A 165 11.47 -35.26 7.76
CA GLN A 165 10.78 -35.65 8.99
C GLN A 165 9.73 -36.75 8.78
N ARG A 166 9.10 -36.78 7.59
CA ARG A 166 8.07 -37.79 7.25
C ARG A 166 8.64 -39.18 6.85
N LYS A 167 9.95 -39.33 6.74
CA LYS A 167 10.57 -40.61 6.41
C LYS A 167 10.49 -41.58 7.61
N ASN A 168 10.38 -42.84 7.30
CA ASN A 168 10.41 -43.88 8.34
C ASN A 168 11.72 -43.89 9.17
N ARG A 169 12.83 -43.45 8.55
CA ARG A 169 14.15 -43.29 9.20
C ARG A 169 14.73 -41.93 8.81
N PRO A 170 14.36 -40.84 9.47
CA PRO A 170 14.90 -39.51 9.18
C PRO A 170 16.37 -39.45 9.61
N SER A 171 17.20 -38.79 8.81
CA SER A 171 18.63 -38.59 9.13
C SER A 171 18.78 -37.43 10.12
N PRO A 172 19.27 -37.65 11.35
CA PRO A 172 19.47 -36.58 12.33
C PRO A 172 20.43 -35.49 11.84
N LEU A 173 21.47 -35.87 11.10
CA LEU A 173 22.47 -34.97 10.56
C LEU A 173 21.86 -34.03 9.51
N LYS A 174 21.02 -34.58 8.63
CA LYS A 174 20.33 -33.82 7.60
C LYS A 174 19.29 -32.89 8.21
N LEU A 175 18.54 -33.33 9.20
CA LEU A 175 17.60 -32.49 9.94
C LEU A 175 18.31 -31.28 10.62
N LYS A 176 19.45 -31.55 11.28
CA LYS A 176 20.26 -30.53 11.92
C LYS A 176 20.75 -29.48 10.90
N ARG A 177 21.24 -29.94 9.74
CA ARG A 177 21.72 -29.07 8.66
C ARG A 177 20.58 -28.20 8.14
N LEU A 178 19.43 -28.78 7.79
CA LEU A 178 18.27 -28.05 7.26
C LEU A 178 17.77 -26.98 8.24
N LYS A 179 17.67 -27.30 9.54
CA LYS A 179 17.30 -26.32 10.56
C LYS A 179 18.27 -25.15 10.62
N ARG A 180 19.58 -25.41 10.62
CA ARG A 180 20.61 -24.36 10.61
C ARG A 180 20.51 -23.46 9.38
N ASP A 181 20.28 -24.06 8.21
CA ASP A 181 20.19 -23.34 6.95
C ASP A 181 18.89 -22.47 6.91
N ILE A 182 17.78 -22.98 7.45
CA ILE A 182 16.54 -22.20 7.65
C ILE A 182 16.80 -21.00 8.58
N GLU A 183 17.45 -21.21 9.72
CA GLU A 183 17.78 -20.14 10.67
C GLU A 183 18.70 -19.06 10.05
N TYR A 184 19.60 -19.47 9.15
CA TYR A 184 20.43 -18.51 8.39
C TYR A 184 19.57 -17.60 7.52
N TYR A 185 18.65 -18.18 6.73
CA TYR A 185 17.74 -17.41 5.88
C TYR A 185 16.72 -16.59 6.69
N ASP A 186 16.27 -17.06 7.84
CA ASP A 186 15.42 -16.27 8.76
C ASP A 186 16.13 -15.00 9.20
N ARG A 187 17.39 -15.10 9.61
CA ARG A 187 18.20 -13.93 9.99
C ARG A 187 18.47 -12.99 8.81
N ALA A 188 18.75 -13.55 7.62
CA ALA A 188 18.97 -12.76 6.42
C ALA A 188 17.70 -12.00 6.02
N LEU A 189 16.56 -12.66 6.00
CA LEU A 189 15.25 -12.06 5.71
C LEU A 189 14.87 -10.97 6.70
N LEU A 190 15.14 -11.18 7.99
CA LEU A 190 14.90 -10.17 9.00
C LEU A 190 15.67 -8.87 8.71
N LYS A 191 16.96 -8.99 8.36
CA LYS A 191 17.80 -7.84 7.98
C LYS A 191 17.33 -7.17 6.69
N LEU A 192 16.99 -7.97 5.68
CA LEU A 192 16.54 -7.45 4.38
C LEU A 192 15.18 -6.74 4.47
N ARG A 193 14.26 -7.22 5.29
CA ARG A 193 12.91 -6.65 5.44
C ARG A 193 12.87 -5.42 6.35
N LYS A 194 13.82 -5.25 7.26
CA LYS A 194 13.79 -4.15 8.21
C LYS A 194 13.88 -2.80 7.48
N GLY A 195 12.91 -1.91 7.76
CA GLY A 195 12.86 -0.57 7.18
C GLY A 195 12.58 -0.55 5.68
N GLN A 196 12.01 -1.63 5.11
CA GLN A 196 11.63 -1.67 3.70
C GLN A 196 10.20 -1.19 3.48
N THR A 197 10.02 -0.46 2.38
CA THR A 197 8.72 -0.18 1.80
C THR A 197 8.46 -1.19 0.68
N PHE A 198 7.27 -1.79 0.69
CA PHE A 198 6.79 -2.65 -0.38
C PHE A 198 5.47 -2.09 -0.90
N PHE A 199 5.37 -1.91 -2.20
CA PHE A 199 4.16 -1.49 -2.88
C PHE A 199 3.80 -2.52 -3.94
N LEU A 200 2.55 -2.97 -3.92
CA LEU A 200 2.01 -3.90 -4.91
C LEU A 200 0.71 -3.32 -5.47
N ASN A 201 0.64 -3.18 -6.78
CA ASN A 201 -0.59 -2.98 -7.50
C ASN A 201 -0.92 -4.29 -8.23
N ALA A 202 -2.02 -4.92 -7.85
CA ALA A 202 -2.48 -6.18 -8.42
C ALA A 202 -3.82 -5.99 -9.12
N SER A 203 -3.97 -6.53 -10.32
CA SER A 203 -5.27 -6.59 -10.98
C SER A 203 -6.12 -7.74 -10.43
N SER A 204 -7.44 -7.65 -10.59
CA SER A 204 -8.36 -8.75 -10.23
C SER A 204 -8.08 -10.03 -11.02
N PHE A 205 -7.38 -9.94 -12.16
CA PHE A 205 -6.92 -11.13 -12.91
C PHE A 205 -5.93 -11.99 -12.14
N ALA A 206 -5.17 -11.41 -11.19
CA ALA A 206 -4.30 -12.18 -10.31
C ALA A 206 -5.08 -13.15 -9.40
N ASN A 207 -6.39 -12.96 -9.27
CA ASN A 207 -7.28 -13.79 -8.44
C ASN A 207 -8.35 -14.52 -9.30
N VAL A 208 -8.07 -14.75 -10.57
CA VAL A 208 -9.03 -15.35 -11.52
C VAL A 208 -9.47 -16.76 -11.13
N GLU A 209 -8.65 -17.51 -10.42
CA GLU A 209 -8.98 -18.85 -9.92
C GLU A 209 -10.16 -18.83 -8.94
N ILE A 210 -10.31 -17.75 -8.18
CA ILE A 210 -11.40 -17.55 -7.22
C ILE A 210 -12.56 -16.79 -7.85
N LEU A 211 -12.27 -15.70 -8.57
CA LEU A 211 -13.28 -14.82 -9.17
C LEU A 211 -13.98 -15.42 -10.39
N THR A 212 -13.37 -16.39 -11.05
CA THR A 212 -13.79 -17.03 -12.29
C THR A 212 -13.77 -16.10 -13.52
N VAL A 213 -13.53 -16.70 -14.69
CA VAL A 213 -13.50 -15.95 -15.97
C VAL A 213 -14.88 -15.37 -16.30
N ASP A 214 -15.96 -16.08 -15.96
CA ASP A 214 -17.32 -15.65 -16.25
C ASP A 214 -17.75 -14.43 -15.41
N TYR A 215 -17.25 -14.30 -14.19
CA TYR A 215 -17.43 -13.09 -13.40
C TYR A 215 -16.77 -11.88 -14.08
N LEU A 216 -15.51 -12.02 -14.50
CA LEU A 216 -14.78 -10.95 -15.19
C LEU A 216 -15.41 -10.57 -16.53
N LYS A 217 -15.91 -11.56 -17.31
CA LYS A 217 -16.65 -11.30 -18.55
C LYS A 217 -17.95 -10.53 -18.31
N ARG A 218 -18.68 -10.83 -17.24
CA ARG A 218 -19.90 -10.08 -16.90
C ARG A 218 -19.59 -8.63 -16.54
N LEU A 219 -18.52 -8.38 -15.79
CA LEU A 219 -18.09 -7.02 -15.48
C LEU A 219 -17.70 -6.24 -16.75
N TYR A 220 -17.02 -6.88 -17.68
CA TYR A 220 -16.61 -6.25 -18.95
C TYR A 220 -17.80 -5.98 -19.87
N ASN A 221 -18.76 -6.90 -19.98
CA ASN A 221 -19.83 -6.87 -20.99
C ASN A 221 -21.02 -5.99 -20.61
N GLY A 222 -21.03 -5.28 -19.51
CA GLY A 222 -22.12 -4.36 -19.26
C GLY A 222 -22.47 -4.02 -17.83
N THR A 223 -21.69 -4.45 -16.87
CA THR A 223 -21.90 -4.06 -15.47
C THR A 223 -21.12 -2.79 -15.13
N LEU A 224 -19.97 -2.58 -15.75
CA LEU A 224 -19.10 -1.44 -15.49
C LEU A 224 -18.81 -0.66 -16.78
N GLU A 225 -18.75 0.66 -16.69
CA GLU A 225 -18.18 1.47 -17.74
C GLU A 225 -16.70 1.12 -17.98
N LEU A 226 -16.19 1.34 -19.18
CA LEU A 226 -14.82 0.93 -19.53
C LEU A 226 -13.76 1.55 -18.61
N HIS A 227 -13.95 2.79 -18.15
CA HIS A 227 -13.00 3.42 -17.23
C HIS A 227 -13.06 2.79 -15.83
N GLU A 228 -14.25 2.43 -15.35
CA GLU A 228 -14.45 1.70 -14.11
C GLU A 228 -13.84 0.30 -14.18
N PHE A 229 -14.03 -0.40 -15.29
CA PHE A 229 -13.39 -1.70 -15.50
C PHE A 229 -11.85 -1.59 -15.45
N LYS A 230 -11.28 -0.58 -16.11
CA LYS A 230 -9.84 -0.34 -16.08
C LYS A 230 -9.33 -0.03 -14.67
N LYS A 231 -10.07 0.75 -13.89
CA LYS A 231 -9.75 1.12 -12.52
C LYS A 231 -9.88 -0.09 -11.59
N SER A 232 -11.07 -0.67 -11.51
CA SER A 232 -11.42 -1.64 -10.46
C SER A 232 -10.97 -3.07 -10.78
N VAL A 233 -10.88 -3.44 -12.06
CA VAL A 233 -10.51 -4.81 -12.46
C VAL A 233 -9.05 -4.90 -12.89
N ILE A 234 -8.58 -3.97 -13.73
CA ILE A 234 -7.19 -3.99 -14.20
C ILE A 234 -6.24 -3.36 -13.19
N GLY A 235 -6.73 -2.49 -12.29
CA GLY A 235 -5.91 -1.76 -11.34
C GLY A 235 -5.13 -0.61 -12.00
N MET A 236 -5.64 -0.05 -13.08
CA MET A 236 -5.03 1.10 -13.73
C MET A 236 -5.36 2.38 -12.96
N ARG A 237 -4.34 3.17 -12.67
CA ARG A 237 -4.55 4.49 -12.07
C ARG A 237 -5.38 5.35 -13.05
N PRO A 238 -6.57 5.82 -12.64
CA PRO A 238 -7.40 6.64 -13.51
C PRO A 238 -6.71 7.98 -13.77
N GLY A 239 -6.77 8.43 -15.02
CA GLY A 239 -6.54 9.84 -15.34
C GLY A 239 -7.85 10.60 -15.20
N LEU A 240 -7.79 11.93 -15.12
CA LEU A 240 -8.98 12.77 -15.19
C LEU A 240 -9.86 12.35 -16.39
N ARG A 241 -11.14 12.13 -16.15
CA ARG A 241 -12.12 11.84 -17.20
C ARG A 241 -12.10 12.93 -18.25
N ARG A 242 -12.30 12.55 -19.50
CA ARG A 242 -12.25 13.51 -20.62
C ARG A 242 -13.23 14.67 -20.45
N ASP A 243 -14.42 14.38 -19.98
CA ASP A 243 -15.51 15.33 -19.75
C ASP A 243 -15.23 16.31 -18.60
N LEU A 244 -14.35 15.94 -17.67
CA LEU A 244 -13.92 16.76 -16.53
C LEU A 244 -12.63 17.55 -16.82
N ARG A 245 -12.02 17.35 -17.98
CA ARG A 245 -10.83 18.11 -18.35
C ARG A 245 -11.22 19.48 -18.86
N PHE A 246 -10.57 20.52 -18.37
CA PHE A 246 -10.73 21.88 -18.86
C PHE A 246 -10.47 21.97 -20.38
N TYR A 247 -9.46 21.24 -20.87
CA TYR A 247 -9.16 21.05 -22.28
C TYR A 247 -9.47 19.62 -22.71
N VAL A 248 -10.72 19.35 -23.13
CA VAL A 248 -11.22 18.00 -23.44
C VAL A 248 -10.39 17.31 -24.53
N LEU A 249 -9.90 18.08 -25.50
CA LEU A 249 -9.10 17.57 -26.63
C LEU A 249 -7.61 17.45 -26.33
N PHE A 250 -7.14 17.92 -25.16
CA PHE A 250 -5.72 17.85 -24.81
C PHE A 250 -5.29 16.40 -24.56
N GLY A 251 -4.30 15.92 -25.30
CA GLY A 251 -3.78 14.56 -25.21
C GLY A 251 -2.28 14.50 -25.47
N GLU A 252 -1.71 13.31 -25.50
CA GLU A 252 -0.27 13.09 -25.68
C GLU A 252 0.28 13.72 -26.98
N GLY A 253 -0.51 13.74 -28.06
CA GLY A 253 -0.15 14.40 -29.32
C GLY A 253 0.02 15.92 -29.21
N HIS A 254 -0.42 16.53 -28.11
CA HIS A 254 -0.29 17.96 -27.85
C HIS A 254 0.91 18.28 -26.94
N LYS A 255 1.64 17.25 -26.50
CA LYS A 255 2.81 17.38 -25.64
C LYS A 255 4.08 17.22 -26.47
N TYR A 256 5.07 18.06 -26.21
CA TYR A 256 6.40 17.87 -26.73
C TYR A 256 7.40 17.79 -25.58
N TYR A 257 8.19 16.71 -25.58
CA TYR A 257 9.11 16.39 -24.48
C TYR A 257 10.54 16.89 -24.74
N ASN A 258 10.79 17.40 -25.95
CA ASN A 258 12.09 17.90 -26.38
C ASN A 258 12.16 19.44 -26.43
N GLY A 259 11.25 20.11 -25.75
CA GLY A 259 11.11 21.57 -25.76
C GLY A 259 12.25 22.30 -25.04
N THR A 260 12.97 21.61 -24.15
CA THR A 260 14.12 22.13 -23.42
C THR A 260 15.35 21.31 -23.69
N ALA A 261 16.52 21.91 -23.75
CA ALA A 261 17.77 21.20 -23.71
C ALA A 261 18.01 20.65 -22.29
N SER A 262 18.64 19.48 -22.16
CA SER A 262 18.91 18.83 -20.88
C SER A 262 20.02 19.56 -20.11
N GLY A 263 19.90 19.63 -18.77
CA GLY A 263 20.96 20.08 -17.88
C GLY A 263 20.67 21.39 -17.14
N GLU A 264 21.70 22.00 -16.59
CA GLU A 264 21.66 23.21 -15.76
C GLU A 264 21.07 24.44 -16.46
N ALA A 265 20.90 24.36 -17.72
CA ALA A 265 20.39 25.36 -18.62
C ALA A 265 18.85 25.52 -18.60
N ALA A 266 18.13 24.78 -17.79
CA ALA A 266 16.66 24.83 -17.68
C ALA A 266 16.08 26.21 -17.32
N TYR A 267 16.92 27.19 -16.98
CA TYR A 267 16.55 28.55 -16.60
C TYR A 267 16.89 29.61 -17.65
N SER A 268 17.45 29.23 -18.81
CA SER A 268 17.77 30.15 -19.88
C SER A 268 16.71 30.15 -20.99
N SER A 269 16.26 31.32 -21.44
CA SER A 269 15.33 31.44 -22.59
C SER A 269 15.92 30.84 -23.88
N ARG A 270 17.26 30.82 -24.01
CA ARG A 270 17.98 30.24 -25.18
C ARG A 270 17.75 28.75 -25.37
N GLU A 271 17.22 28.09 -24.38
CA GLU A 271 17.05 26.67 -24.35
C GLU A 271 15.61 26.17 -24.56
N LEU A 272 14.69 27.13 -24.66
CA LEU A 272 13.34 26.84 -25.08
C LEU A 272 13.34 26.73 -26.61
N ARG A 273 13.48 25.51 -27.13
CA ARG A 273 13.67 25.20 -28.56
C ARG A 273 12.61 25.82 -29.49
N TYR A 274 11.43 26.04 -28.99
CA TYR A 274 10.28 26.47 -29.75
C TYR A 274 9.86 27.90 -29.42
N LEU A 275 10.70 28.66 -28.70
CA LEU A 275 10.47 30.07 -28.40
C LEU A 275 10.71 30.92 -29.65
N HIS A 276 9.73 31.72 -30.04
CA HIS A 276 9.86 32.74 -31.07
C HIS A 276 10.36 34.04 -30.45
N HIS A 277 11.61 34.36 -30.62
CA HIS A 277 12.25 35.50 -29.96
C HIS A 277 11.66 36.88 -30.38
N GLU A 278 10.96 36.92 -31.51
CA GLU A 278 10.35 38.16 -32.02
C GLU A 278 8.86 38.30 -31.63
N LYS A 279 8.28 37.33 -30.95
CA LYS A 279 6.90 37.37 -30.47
C LYS A 279 6.84 37.67 -28.99
N ALA A 280 5.80 38.37 -28.56
CA ALA A 280 5.56 38.59 -27.15
C ALA A 280 5.35 37.27 -26.40
N ILE A 281 5.85 37.21 -25.20
CA ILE A 281 5.59 36.13 -24.26
C ILE A 281 4.37 36.53 -23.42
N GLU A 282 3.41 35.67 -23.34
CA GLU A 282 2.24 35.84 -22.50
C GLU A 282 2.35 34.95 -21.25
N GLY A 283 1.91 35.46 -20.11
CA GLY A 283 1.92 34.73 -18.85
C GLY A 283 0.54 34.71 -18.21
N GLY A 284 0.09 33.58 -17.79
CA GLY A 284 -1.07 33.39 -16.93
C GLY A 284 -0.63 33.00 -15.53
N MET A 285 -1.09 33.70 -14.50
CA MET A 285 -0.76 33.43 -13.12
C MET A 285 -2.01 33.09 -12.30
N ASP A 286 -1.94 32.03 -11.54
CA ASP A 286 -2.98 31.62 -10.60
C ASP A 286 -2.45 31.73 -9.16
N PHE A 287 -3.23 32.40 -8.31
CA PHE A 287 -2.90 32.69 -6.90
C PHE A 287 -3.73 31.85 -5.92
N GLY A 288 -4.14 30.66 -6.32
CA GLY A 288 -4.89 29.76 -5.44
C GLY A 288 -4.05 29.13 -4.32
N ASN A 289 -4.42 27.92 -3.90
CA ASN A 289 -3.66 27.13 -2.92
C ASN A 289 -2.26 26.72 -3.42
N MET A 290 -1.99 26.93 -4.66
CA MET A 290 -0.71 26.72 -5.34
C MET A 290 -0.46 27.95 -6.21
N LEU A 291 0.71 28.57 -6.07
CA LEU A 291 1.14 29.59 -6.99
C LEU A 291 1.58 28.92 -8.30
N SER A 292 0.93 29.23 -9.39
CA SER A 292 1.25 28.69 -10.71
C SER A 292 1.42 29.81 -11.72
N LEU A 293 2.53 29.80 -12.47
CA LEU A 293 2.79 30.70 -13.59
C LEU A 293 3.00 29.86 -14.85
N VAL A 294 2.15 30.04 -15.83
CA VAL A 294 2.27 29.40 -17.14
C VAL A 294 2.72 30.46 -18.13
N ILE A 295 3.80 30.21 -18.88
CA ILE A 295 4.27 31.11 -19.95
C ILE A 295 4.13 30.42 -21.30
N GLY A 296 3.71 31.18 -22.29
CA GLY A 296 3.49 30.68 -23.65
C GLY A 296 3.48 31.81 -24.71
N GLN A 297 3.26 31.42 -25.95
CA GLN A 297 3.17 32.31 -27.11
C GLN A 297 2.11 31.83 -28.08
N PRO A 298 1.38 32.74 -28.75
CA PRO A 298 0.54 32.37 -29.88
C PRO A 298 1.41 31.90 -31.06
N ASP A 299 1.02 30.81 -31.68
CA ASP A 299 1.69 30.21 -32.84
C ASP A 299 0.66 29.79 -33.89
N GLY A 300 0.25 30.73 -34.73
CA GLY A 300 -0.81 30.57 -35.71
C GLY A 300 -2.16 30.31 -35.07
N ALA A 301 -2.77 29.17 -35.38
CA ALA A 301 -4.04 28.73 -34.78
C ALA A 301 -3.87 28.04 -33.40
N TYR A 302 -2.65 27.92 -32.92
CA TYR A 302 -2.31 27.24 -31.67
C TYR A 302 -1.75 28.21 -30.64
N TYR A 303 -1.80 27.83 -29.39
CA TYR A 303 -1.08 28.47 -28.30
C TYR A 303 -0.04 27.50 -27.74
N ARG A 304 1.23 27.89 -27.80
CA ARG A 304 2.34 27.02 -27.35
C ARG A 304 2.75 27.39 -25.95
N ILE A 305 2.60 26.46 -25.03
CA ILE A 305 3.06 26.62 -23.66
C ILE A 305 4.52 26.18 -23.59
N HIS A 306 5.40 27.09 -23.22
CA HIS A 306 6.84 26.84 -23.13
C HIS A 306 7.26 26.32 -21.78
N LYS A 307 6.68 26.82 -20.70
CA LYS A 307 7.05 26.42 -19.35
C LYS A 307 5.90 26.69 -18.37
N ASN A 308 5.85 25.84 -17.35
CA ASN A 308 5.00 26.01 -16.20
C ASN A 308 5.90 26.02 -14.95
N PHE A 309 5.73 27.03 -14.11
CA PHE A 309 6.35 27.17 -12.80
C PHE A 309 5.25 27.02 -11.77
N PHE A 310 5.51 26.26 -10.74
CA PHE A 310 4.56 26.14 -9.63
C PHE A 310 5.32 26.03 -8.32
N GLU A 311 4.76 26.63 -7.30
CA GLU A 311 5.24 26.54 -5.94
C GLU A 311 4.09 26.13 -5.04
N ILE A 312 4.32 25.12 -4.24
CA ILE A 312 3.37 24.69 -3.22
C ILE A 312 3.80 25.39 -1.94
N PRO A 313 2.95 26.24 -1.35
CA PRO A 313 3.27 26.88 -0.09
C PRO A 313 3.60 25.82 0.97
N PRO A 314 4.54 26.12 1.86
CA PRO A 314 4.97 25.20 2.91
C PRO A 314 3.86 24.81 3.88
#